data_b4463ccd4702e6c1b726ebb0a801722f
#
_entry.id   b4463ccd4702e6c1b726ebb0a801722f
#
_cell.length_a   1.000
_cell.length_b   1.000
_cell.length_c   1.000
_cell.angle_alpha   90.00
_cell.angle_beta   90.00
_cell.angle_gamma   90.00
#
_symmetry.space_group_name_H-M   'P 1'
#
loop_
_entity.id
_entity.type
_entity.pdbx_description
1 polymer ?
#
loop_
_entity_poly.entity_id
_entity_poly.type
_entity_poly.pdbx_seq_one_letter_code
_entity_poly.pdbx_strand_id
1 'polypeptide(L)'
;MATFAFLGGSEMHPSCWDKCIAVLTELGHESKTIDWVMAPWADGQLAAVEYLSRELNGLDGAILVGHSLAGIFLPLLGYRINAKREIYIAALASGPEHSLSDRLFAGEEILEFAWIATYEGMALSLNQSPSGDQIACIQNYLFHDCPSSSFAAYWRPLSLPLNLFYESRLSLTESHIPRNYIVCTRDRTIRPEWQRKIALEISGAHASPTEFASGHCPQIAKPYELAHLIDALAEQQA
;
A
#
# COMPACT_ATOMS: atom_id res chain seq x y z
N MET A 1 -0.41 6.96 22.99
CA MET A 1 -0.68 7.91 21.89
C MET A 1 0.40 7.74 20.85
N ALA A 2 0.03 7.51 19.61
CA ALA A 2 0.93 7.39 18.47
C ALA A 2 0.43 8.29 17.34
N THR A 3 1.31 8.62 16.40
CA THR A 3 0.98 9.33 15.15
C THR A 3 1.12 8.37 13.99
N PHE A 4 0.11 8.29 13.13
CA PHE A 4 0.10 7.44 11.95
C PHE A 4 0.13 8.29 10.67
N ALA A 5 0.88 7.84 9.67
CA ALA A 5 0.84 8.39 8.32
C ALA A 5 0.40 7.30 7.33
N PHE A 6 -0.73 7.53 6.66
CA PHE A 6 -1.36 6.56 5.76
C PHE A 6 -1.11 6.90 4.30
N LEU A 7 -0.65 5.90 3.55
CA LEU A 7 -0.49 5.95 2.10
C LEU A 7 -1.41 4.90 1.46
N GLY A 8 -2.40 5.34 0.71
CA GLY A 8 -3.36 4.46 0.03
C GLY A 8 -2.77 3.78 -1.21
N GLY A 9 -3.53 2.86 -1.79
CA GLY A 9 -3.20 2.28 -3.09
C GLY A 9 -3.21 3.34 -4.22
N SER A 10 -2.56 3.01 -5.34
CA SER A 10 -2.40 3.93 -6.48
C SER A 10 -3.71 4.41 -7.10
N GLU A 11 -4.75 3.57 -7.04
CA GLU A 11 -6.07 3.86 -7.59
C GLU A 11 -7.09 4.25 -6.52
N MET A 12 -6.61 4.62 -5.32
CA MET A 12 -7.47 4.94 -4.19
C MET A 12 -7.40 6.43 -3.84
N HIS A 13 -8.58 7.03 -3.67
CA HIS A 13 -8.67 8.33 -3.05
C HIS A 13 -8.26 8.24 -1.57
N PRO A 14 -7.51 9.22 -1.03
CA PRO A 14 -7.06 9.20 0.37
C PRO A 14 -8.16 8.98 1.41
N SER A 15 -9.37 9.43 1.13
CA SER A 15 -10.54 9.24 2.03
C SER A 15 -10.93 7.78 2.27
N CYS A 16 -10.33 6.82 1.55
CA CYS A 16 -10.53 5.40 1.84
C CYS A 16 -10.08 5.00 3.27
N TRP A 17 -9.28 5.84 3.92
CA TRP A 17 -8.82 5.67 5.29
C TRP A 17 -9.69 6.31 6.37
N ASP A 18 -10.64 7.19 5.99
CA ASP A 18 -11.39 8.03 6.95
C ASP A 18 -12.03 7.23 8.08
N LYS A 19 -12.58 6.05 7.78
CA LYS A 19 -13.21 5.20 8.80
C LYS A 19 -12.19 4.57 9.75
N CYS A 20 -11.03 4.14 9.24
CA CYS A 20 -9.95 3.63 10.10
C CYS A 20 -9.40 4.75 10.98
N ILE A 21 -9.20 5.94 10.41
CA ILE A 21 -8.71 7.11 11.13
C ILE A 21 -9.68 7.53 12.24
N ALA A 22 -10.98 7.49 12.00
CA ALA A 22 -11.97 7.78 13.03
C ALA A 22 -11.82 6.87 14.25
N VAL A 23 -11.65 5.57 14.04
CA VAL A 23 -11.43 4.59 15.12
C VAL A 23 -10.12 4.87 15.86
N LEU A 24 -9.02 5.11 15.13
CA LEU A 24 -7.73 5.42 15.75
C LEU A 24 -7.77 6.72 16.54
N THR A 25 -8.56 7.71 16.10
CA THR A 25 -8.79 8.94 16.84
C THR A 25 -9.56 8.69 18.15
N GLU A 26 -10.58 7.82 18.12
CA GLU A 26 -11.28 7.39 19.34
C GLU A 26 -10.38 6.65 20.33
N LEU A 27 -9.36 5.93 19.81
CA LEU A 27 -8.32 5.29 20.61
C LEU A 27 -7.22 6.26 21.10
N GLY A 28 -7.32 7.55 20.78
CA GLY A 28 -6.41 8.60 21.24
C GLY A 28 -5.15 8.77 20.41
N HIS A 29 -5.18 8.36 19.14
CA HIS A 29 -4.07 8.53 18.20
C HIS A 29 -4.29 9.72 17.26
N GLU A 30 -3.21 10.23 16.72
CA GLU A 30 -3.22 11.20 15.61
C GLU A 30 -2.96 10.49 14.29
N SER A 31 -3.58 10.98 13.21
CA SER A 31 -3.43 10.37 11.88
C SER A 31 -3.38 11.43 10.79
N LYS A 32 -2.52 11.22 9.79
CA LYS A 32 -2.46 12.00 8.57
C LYS A 32 -2.49 11.07 7.36
N THR A 33 -3.28 11.42 6.35
CA THR A 33 -3.26 10.73 5.06
C THR A 33 -2.38 11.49 4.09
N ILE A 34 -1.51 10.77 3.39
CA ILE A 34 -0.59 11.33 2.38
C ILE A 34 -1.09 10.92 1.00
N ASP A 35 -1.44 11.89 0.15
CA ASP A 35 -1.77 11.63 -1.25
C ASP A 35 -0.49 11.57 -2.10
N TRP A 36 0.20 10.46 -1.99
CA TRP A 36 1.47 10.22 -2.66
C TRP A 36 1.34 10.17 -4.19
N VAL A 37 0.15 9.88 -4.72
CA VAL A 37 -0.10 9.86 -6.18
C VAL A 37 0.01 11.25 -6.80
N MET A 38 -0.24 12.29 -6.01
CA MET A 38 -0.11 13.69 -6.45
C MET A 38 1.33 14.22 -6.46
N ALA A 39 2.30 13.42 -6.02
CA ALA A 39 3.71 13.80 -6.09
C ALA A 39 4.15 13.96 -7.57
N PRO A 40 5.16 14.81 -7.86
CA PRO A 40 5.58 15.11 -9.23
C PRO A 40 6.43 13.98 -9.85
N TRP A 41 5.79 12.82 -10.05
CA TRP A 41 6.43 11.60 -10.61
C TRP A 41 6.96 11.81 -12.04
N ALA A 42 6.35 12.71 -12.80
CA ALA A 42 6.81 13.05 -14.15
C ALA A 42 8.22 13.69 -14.13
N ASP A 43 8.58 14.34 -13.03
CA ASP A 43 9.90 14.97 -12.83
C ASP A 43 10.94 13.98 -12.26
N GLY A 44 10.54 12.74 -12.09
CA GLY A 44 11.37 11.65 -11.60
C GLY A 44 11.19 11.32 -10.12
N GLN A 45 11.73 10.17 -9.72
CA GLN A 45 11.58 9.63 -8.38
C GLN A 45 12.12 10.54 -7.28
N LEU A 46 13.23 11.23 -7.52
CA LEU A 46 13.85 12.12 -6.53
C LEU A 46 12.94 13.31 -6.19
N ALA A 47 12.35 13.95 -7.21
CA ALA A 47 11.40 15.05 -7.02
C ALA A 47 10.16 14.61 -6.24
N ALA A 48 9.64 13.43 -6.55
CA ALA A 48 8.50 12.86 -5.82
C ALA A 48 8.85 12.57 -4.36
N VAL A 49 10.03 12.02 -4.08
CA VAL A 49 10.49 11.73 -2.72
C VAL A 49 10.69 13.02 -1.92
N GLU A 50 11.24 14.07 -2.53
CA GLU A 50 11.37 15.38 -1.87
C GLU A 50 10.02 15.99 -1.54
N TYR A 51 9.04 15.87 -2.44
CA TYR A 51 7.67 16.29 -2.18
C TYR A 51 7.08 15.53 -1.00
N LEU A 52 7.13 14.19 -1.02
CA LEU A 52 6.60 13.33 0.05
C LEU A 52 7.31 13.59 1.39
N SER A 53 8.61 13.85 1.38
CA SER A 53 9.36 14.19 2.60
C SER A 53 8.86 15.51 3.21
N ARG A 54 8.46 16.48 2.39
CA ARG A 54 7.83 17.72 2.87
C ARG A 54 6.43 17.49 3.43
N GLU A 55 5.64 16.64 2.78
CA GLU A 55 4.31 16.25 3.29
C GLU A 55 4.38 15.53 4.64
N LEU A 56 5.47 14.83 4.90
CA LEU A 56 5.74 14.11 6.15
C LEU A 56 6.46 14.99 7.20
N ASN A 57 6.75 16.24 6.89
CA ASN A 57 7.43 17.14 7.84
C ASN A 57 6.63 17.30 9.13
N GLY A 58 7.30 17.17 10.27
CA GLY A 58 6.68 17.19 11.61
C GLY A 58 6.09 15.86 12.05
N LEU A 59 6.27 14.77 11.28
CA LEU A 59 5.83 13.43 11.62
C LEU A 59 7.01 12.52 12.04
N ASP A 60 8.09 13.09 12.58
CA ASP A 60 9.21 12.29 13.06
C ASP A 60 8.76 11.26 14.10
N GLY A 61 9.18 10.01 13.92
CA GLY A 61 8.77 8.90 14.77
C GLY A 61 7.34 8.40 14.53
N ALA A 62 6.65 8.86 13.49
CA ALA A 62 5.34 8.33 13.14
C ALA A 62 5.43 6.86 12.68
N ILE A 63 4.29 6.18 12.74
CA ILE A 63 4.10 4.85 12.17
C ILE A 63 3.60 5.03 10.74
N LEU A 64 4.35 4.52 9.77
CA LEU A 64 3.96 4.55 8.37
C LEU A 64 3.08 3.33 8.05
N VAL A 65 1.95 3.57 7.40
CA VAL A 65 1.03 2.53 6.94
C VAL A 65 0.88 2.64 5.42
N GLY A 66 1.33 1.62 4.69
CA GLY A 66 1.28 1.59 3.24
C GLY A 66 0.43 0.44 2.70
N HIS A 67 -0.49 0.79 1.80
CA HIS A 67 -1.36 -0.16 1.13
C HIS A 67 -0.97 -0.33 -0.34
N SER A 68 -0.99 -1.57 -0.84
CA SER A 68 -0.80 -1.86 -2.25
C SER A 68 0.53 -1.29 -2.79
N LEU A 69 0.54 -0.55 -3.89
CA LEU A 69 1.73 0.03 -4.50
C LEU A 69 2.50 0.97 -3.57
N ALA A 70 1.84 1.62 -2.61
CA ALA A 70 2.49 2.51 -1.67
C ALA A 70 3.55 1.84 -0.79
N GLY A 71 3.49 0.52 -0.62
CA GLY A 71 4.47 -0.24 0.16
C GLY A 71 5.91 -0.10 -0.35
N ILE A 72 6.10 0.15 -1.65
CA ILE A 72 7.42 0.34 -2.25
C ILE A 72 8.18 1.53 -1.63
N PHE A 73 7.45 2.55 -1.17
CA PHE A 73 8.06 3.79 -0.67
C PHE A 73 8.29 3.80 0.84
N LEU A 74 7.69 2.89 1.58
CA LEU A 74 7.78 2.89 3.04
C LEU A 74 9.22 2.91 3.56
N PRO A 75 10.16 2.09 3.04
CA PRO A 75 11.52 2.09 3.56
C PRO A 75 12.23 3.43 3.41
N LEU A 76 12.01 4.09 2.28
CA LEU A 76 12.64 5.38 2.01
C LEU A 76 12.03 6.50 2.86
N LEU A 77 10.71 6.52 2.95
CA LEU A 77 9.99 7.52 3.75
C LEU A 77 10.23 7.28 5.25
N GLY A 78 10.23 6.02 5.68
CA GLY A 78 10.52 5.63 7.06
C GLY A 78 11.90 6.10 7.51
N TYR A 79 12.92 5.91 6.67
CA TYR A 79 14.26 6.44 6.94
C TYR A 79 14.26 7.97 7.10
N ARG A 80 13.52 8.69 6.24
CA ARG A 80 13.47 10.16 6.23
C ARG A 80 12.87 10.77 7.50
N ILE A 81 11.91 10.11 8.11
CA ILE A 81 11.20 10.60 9.30
C ILE A 81 11.56 9.84 10.58
N ASN A 82 12.60 9.02 10.55
CA ASN A 82 12.92 8.11 11.66
C ASN A 82 11.66 7.37 12.15
N ALA A 83 10.91 6.77 11.21
CA ALA A 83 9.65 6.11 11.54
C ALA A 83 9.83 5.09 12.66
N LYS A 84 8.92 5.09 13.61
CA LYS A 84 8.92 4.11 14.70
C LYS A 84 8.62 2.71 14.19
N ARG A 85 7.85 2.60 13.11
CA ARG A 85 7.41 1.33 12.52
C ARG A 85 6.89 1.53 11.10
N GLU A 86 6.96 0.47 10.30
CA GLU A 86 6.34 0.39 8.98
C GLU A 86 5.31 -0.75 8.99
N ILE A 87 4.07 -0.48 8.57
CA ILE A 87 2.99 -1.47 8.45
C ILE A 87 2.59 -1.57 6.98
N TYR A 88 2.78 -2.73 6.41
CA TYR A 88 2.43 -3.08 5.04
C TYR A 88 1.07 -3.78 5.03
N ILE A 89 0.16 -3.38 4.15
CA ILE A 89 -1.18 -3.96 4.04
C ILE A 89 -1.43 -4.35 2.59
N ALA A 90 -1.53 -5.65 2.29
CA ALA A 90 -1.67 -6.14 0.92
C ALA A 90 -0.73 -5.37 -0.03
N ALA A 91 0.52 -5.17 0.38
CA ALA A 91 1.41 -4.19 -0.22
C ALA A 91 2.45 -4.81 -1.14
N LEU A 92 2.73 -4.13 -2.24
CA LEU A 92 3.90 -4.43 -3.04
C LEU A 92 5.15 -3.94 -2.29
N ALA A 93 6.18 -4.76 -2.28
CA ALA A 93 7.48 -4.40 -1.74
C ALA A 93 8.58 -5.01 -2.62
N SER A 94 9.65 -4.27 -2.84
CA SER A 94 10.88 -4.82 -3.38
C SER A 94 11.71 -5.39 -2.22
N GLY A 95 12.27 -6.58 -2.43
CA GLY A 95 13.26 -7.10 -1.49
C GLY A 95 14.59 -6.34 -1.63
N PRO A 96 15.56 -6.64 -0.77
CA PRO A 96 16.84 -5.91 -0.75
C PRO A 96 17.65 -6.05 -2.05
N GLU A 97 17.43 -7.11 -2.81
CA GLU A 97 18.24 -7.44 -3.98
C GLU A 97 17.50 -7.29 -5.32
N HIS A 98 16.16 -7.34 -5.30
CA HIS A 98 15.34 -7.43 -6.52
C HIS A 98 14.25 -6.37 -6.56
N SER A 99 14.14 -5.69 -7.69
CA SER A 99 12.98 -4.87 -8.02
C SER A 99 11.74 -5.74 -8.29
N LEU A 100 10.56 -5.13 -8.36
CA LEU A 100 9.36 -5.87 -8.78
C LEU A 100 9.49 -6.40 -10.22
N SER A 101 10.14 -5.63 -11.12
CA SER A 101 10.41 -6.10 -12.49
C SER A 101 11.31 -7.33 -12.49
N ASP A 102 12.40 -7.34 -11.72
CA ASP A 102 13.30 -8.51 -11.61
C ASP A 102 12.51 -9.75 -11.19
N ARG A 103 11.60 -9.62 -10.22
CA ARG A 103 10.76 -10.71 -9.71
C ARG A 103 9.76 -11.21 -10.76
N LEU A 104 9.10 -10.30 -11.47
CA LEU A 104 8.19 -10.66 -12.57
C LEU A 104 8.93 -11.38 -13.70
N PHE A 105 10.11 -10.90 -14.09
CA PHE A 105 10.96 -11.56 -15.10
C PHE A 105 11.47 -12.92 -14.63
N ALA A 106 11.67 -13.11 -13.33
CA ALA A 106 11.99 -14.41 -12.74
C ALA A 106 10.78 -15.35 -12.65
N GLY A 107 9.59 -14.91 -13.08
CA GLY A 107 8.38 -15.73 -13.10
C GLY A 107 7.63 -15.77 -11.77
N GLU A 108 7.88 -14.81 -10.86
CA GLU A 108 7.10 -14.72 -9.62
C GLU A 108 5.66 -14.30 -9.93
N GLU A 109 4.72 -15.06 -9.42
CA GLU A 109 3.28 -14.80 -9.56
C GLU A 109 2.83 -13.78 -8.50
N ILE A 110 3.13 -12.50 -8.72
CA ILE A 110 2.84 -11.40 -7.78
C ILE A 110 1.36 -11.00 -7.84
N LEU A 111 0.87 -10.79 -9.06
CA LEU A 111 -0.46 -10.30 -9.33
C LEU A 111 -1.32 -11.38 -9.99
N GLU A 112 -2.62 -11.29 -9.83
CA GLU A 112 -3.55 -12.11 -10.60
C GLU A 112 -3.48 -11.76 -12.09
N PHE A 113 -3.33 -12.78 -12.94
CA PHE A 113 -3.13 -12.60 -14.39
C PHE A 113 -4.25 -11.78 -15.03
N ALA A 114 -5.49 -12.08 -14.68
CA ALA A 114 -6.63 -11.38 -15.26
C ALA A 114 -6.68 -9.89 -14.81
N TRP A 115 -6.15 -9.56 -13.63
CA TRP A 115 -5.96 -8.18 -13.19
C TRP A 115 -4.92 -7.46 -14.05
N ILE A 116 -3.77 -8.08 -14.32
CA ILE A 116 -2.71 -7.53 -15.18
C ILE A 116 -3.28 -7.22 -16.57
N ALA A 117 -3.98 -8.16 -17.20
CA ALA A 117 -4.56 -7.99 -18.52
C ALA A 117 -5.55 -6.82 -18.58
N THR A 118 -6.38 -6.63 -17.54
CA THR A 118 -7.29 -5.49 -17.42
C THR A 118 -6.53 -4.19 -17.21
N TYR A 119 -5.50 -4.23 -16.41
CA TYR A 119 -4.66 -3.09 -16.08
C TYR A 119 -3.87 -2.58 -17.31
N GLU A 120 -3.28 -3.45 -18.09
CA GLU A 120 -2.63 -3.09 -19.35
C GLU A 120 -3.63 -2.44 -20.33
N GLY A 121 -4.83 -3.00 -20.45
CA GLY A 121 -5.91 -2.40 -21.25
C GLY A 121 -6.36 -1.03 -20.74
N MET A 122 -6.35 -0.82 -19.42
CA MET A 122 -6.68 0.47 -18.79
C MET A 122 -5.56 1.50 -18.92
N ALA A 123 -4.30 1.09 -18.79
CA ALA A 123 -3.14 1.98 -18.92
C ALA A 123 -3.03 2.58 -20.34
N LEU A 124 -3.53 1.88 -21.34
CA LEU A 124 -3.63 2.37 -22.73
C LEU A 124 -4.74 3.40 -22.92
N SER A 125 -5.68 3.51 -21.97
CA SER A 125 -6.83 4.42 -22.03
C SER A 125 -6.84 5.49 -20.93
N LEU A 126 -5.71 5.95 -20.46
CA LEU A 126 -5.51 6.89 -19.34
C LEU A 126 -6.29 8.22 -19.44
N ASN A 127 -6.86 8.54 -20.59
CA ASN A 127 -7.68 9.75 -20.79
C ASN A 127 -9.19 9.46 -20.97
N GLN A 128 -9.61 8.21 -20.78
CA GLN A 128 -11.01 7.82 -20.97
C GLN A 128 -11.60 7.23 -19.68
N SER A 129 -12.88 7.54 -19.44
CA SER A 129 -13.61 6.86 -18.37
C SER A 129 -13.66 5.35 -18.64
N PRO A 130 -13.48 4.49 -17.63
CA PRO A 130 -13.49 3.05 -17.82
C PRO A 130 -14.84 2.58 -18.39
N SER A 131 -14.80 1.60 -19.28
CA SER A 131 -16.00 0.94 -19.82
C SER A 131 -16.72 0.14 -18.71
N GLY A 132 -17.96 -0.29 -18.98
CA GLY A 132 -18.70 -1.14 -18.04
C GLY A 132 -17.96 -2.42 -17.66
N ASP A 133 -17.31 -3.08 -18.62
CA ASP A 133 -16.54 -4.30 -18.37
C ASP A 133 -15.28 -4.02 -17.53
N GLN A 134 -14.62 -2.88 -17.76
CA GLN A 134 -13.48 -2.46 -16.94
C GLN A 134 -13.91 -2.13 -15.51
N ILE A 135 -15.04 -1.45 -15.33
CA ILE A 135 -15.61 -1.19 -13.99
C ILE A 135 -15.92 -2.49 -13.28
N ALA A 136 -16.58 -3.44 -13.96
CA ALA A 136 -16.90 -4.75 -13.38
C ALA A 136 -15.63 -5.51 -12.97
N CYS A 137 -14.58 -5.43 -13.78
CA CYS A 137 -13.29 -6.04 -13.46
C CYS A 137 -12.64 -5.36 -12.24
N ILE A 138 -12.56 -4.04 -12.19
CA ILE A 138 -12.04 -3.29 -11.04
C ILE A 138 -12.80 -3.66 -9.77
N GLN A 139 -14.14 -3.70 -9.84
CA GLN A 139 -14.97 -4.10 -8.71
C GLN A 139 -14.69 -5.55 -8.25
N ASN A 140 -14.50 -6.47 -9.19
CA ASN A 140 -14.22 -7.86 -8.86
C ASN A 140 -12.85 -8.09 -8.23
N TYR A 141 -11.84 -7.30 -8.59
CA TYR A 141 -10.47 -7.49 -8.09
C TYR A 141 -10.16 -6.60 -6.89
N LEU A 142 -10.44 -5.31 -6.97
CA LEU A 142 -10.13 -4.38 -5.88
C LEU A 142 -11.20 -4.35 -4.79
N PHE A 143 -12.49 -4.45 -5.14
CA PHE A 143 -13.59 -4.15 -4.23
C PHE A 143 -14.56 -5.31 -4.00
N HIS A 144 -14.19 -6.56 -4.32
CA HIS A 144 -15.13 -7.68 -4.33
C HIS A 144 -15.83 -7.96 -2.99
N ASP A 145 -15.22 -7.60 -1.87
CA ASP A 145 -15.77 -7.75 -0.52
C ASP A 145 -16.11 -6.39 0.15
N CYS A 146 -16.04 -5.32 -0.62
CA CYS A 146 -16.40 -3.98 -0.18
C CYS A 146 -17.88 -3.66 -0.47
N PRO A 147 -18.47 -2.65 0.19
CA PRO A 147 -19.78 -2.13 -0.17
C PRO A 147 -19.86 -1.76 -1.67
N SER A 148 -20.99 -2.00 -2.32
CA SER A 148 -21.17 -1.76 -3.76
C SER A 148 -20.91 -0.32 -4.22
N SER A 149 -21.05 0.66 -3.33
CA SER A 149 -20.74 2.07 -3.57
C SER A 149 -19.25 2.39 -3.57
N SER A 150 -18.38 1.46 -3.18
CA SER A 150 -16.95 1.72 -2.92
C SER A 150 -16.18 2.16 -4.17
N PHE A 151 -16.52 1.58 -5.33
CA PHE A 151 -15.92 2.01 -6.58
C PHE A 151 -16.17 3.51 -6.84
N ALA A 152 -17.42 3.95 -6.79
CA ALA A 152 -17.77 5.36 -7.03
C ALA A 152 -17.21 6.31 -5.97
N ALA A 153 -17.05 5.83 -4.73
CA ALA A 153 -16.60 6.66 -3.62
C ALA A 153 -15.07 6.81 -3.54
N TYR A 154 -14.32 5.78 -3.91
CA TYR A 154 -12.90 5.73 -3.57
C TYR A 154 -11.97 5.46 -4.76
N TRP A 155 -12.49 4.90 -5.88
CA TRP A 155 -11.62 4.63 -7.02
C TRP A 155 -11.27 5.91 -7.77
N ARG A 156 -10.02 5.99 -8.20
CA ARG A 156 -9.55 7.02 -9.14
C ARG A 156 -8.68 6.36 -10.22
N PRO A 157 -8.67 6.90 -11.46
CA PRO A 157 -7.81 6.37 -12.50
C PRO A 157 -6.34 6.53 -12.10
N LEU A 158 -5.54 5.54 -12.48
CA LEU A 158 -4.11 5.59 -12.29
C LEU A 158 -3.48 6.57 -13.29
N SER A 159 -2.70 7.51 -12.79
CA SER A 159 -2.00 8.52 -13.59
C SER A 159 -0.47 8.49 -13.36
N LEU A 160 0.09 7.31 -13.10
CA LEU A 160 1.47 7.15 -12.69
C LEU A 160 2.33 6.49 -13.76
N PRO A 161 3.60 6.89 -13.92
CA PRO A 161 4.56 6.19 -14.77
C PRO A 161 4.97 4.86 -14.10
N LEU A 162 4.25 3.79 -14.36
CA LEU A 162 4.41 2.50 -13.68
C LEU A 162 5.83 1.92 -13.73
N ASN A 163 6.54 2.12 -14.84
CA ASN A 163 7.92 1.68 -14.97
C ASN A 163 8.82 2.21 -13.84
N LEU A 164 8.61 3.44 -13.38
CA LEU A 164 9.40 4.00 -12.27
C LEU A 164 9.22 3.21 -10.97
N PHE A 165 8.05 2.61 -10.76
CA PHE A 165 7.75 1.83 -9.57
C PHE A 165 8.26 0.40 -9.66
N TYR A 166 8.04 -0.23 -10.81
CA TYR A 166 8.41 -1.63 -11.01
C TYR A 166 9.94 -1.81 -11.12
N GLU A 167 10.65 -0.83 -11.67
CA GLU A 167 12.12 -0.85 -11.79
C GLU A 167 12.82 -0.30 -10.54
N SER A 168 12.07 0.28 -9.61
CA SER A 168 12.64 0.85 -8.40
C SER A 168 13.32 -0.22 -7.54
N ARG A 169 14.60 -0.02 -7.33
CA ARG A 169 15.41 -0.75 -6.34
C ARG A 169 15.56 0.14 -5.12
N LEU A 170 14.47 0.41 -4.45
CA LEU A 170 14.53 1.05 -3.14
C LEU A 170 15.13 0.03 -2.18
N SER A 171 16.45 0.06 -2.09
CA SER A 171 17.15 -0.86 -1.22
C SER A 171 16.61 -0.68 0.20
N LEU A 172 16.16 -1.77 0.78
CA LEU A 172 15.87 -1.90 2.21
C LEU A 172 17.18 -1.87 2.98
N THR A 173 18.10 -0.92 2.64
CA THR A 173 19.40 -0.82 3.26
C THR A 173 19.19 -0.71 4.76
N GLU A 174 19.67 -1.71 5.49
CA GLU A 174 19.95 -1.73 6.93
C GLU A 174 19.02 -0.87 7.83
N SER A 175 17.77 -0.71 7.43
CA SER A 175 16.79 0.00 8.25
C SER A 175 16.48 -0.87 9.47
N HIS A 176 16.80 -0.36 10.65
CA HIS A 176 16.42 -0.97 11.92
C HIS A 176 14.95 -0.73 12.28
N ILE A 177 14.16 -0.15 11.36
CA ILE A 177 12.74 0.14 11.58
C ILE A 177 11.98 -1.18 11.59
N PRO A 178 11.25 -1.50 12.68
CA PRO A 178 10.41 -2.68 12.74
C PRO A 178 9.33 -2.68 11.65
N ARG A 179 9.13 -3.83 11.00
CA ARG A 179 8.16 -4.00 9.92
C ARG A 179 7.14 -5.06 10.29
N ASN A 180 5.88 -4.73 10.05
CA ASN A 180 4.77 -5.68 10.12
C ASN A 180 4.11 -5.76 8.74
N TYR A 181 3.63 -6.94 8.40
CA TYR A 181 2.87 -7.14 7.17
C TYR A 181 1.52 -7.78 7.47
N ILE A 182 0.46 -7.14 6.99
CA ILE A 182 -0.91 -7.64 7.05
C ILE A 182 -1.24 -8.28 5.70
N VAL A 183 -1.34 -9.60 5.70
CA VAL A 183 -1.70 -10.41 4.53
C VAL A 183 -3.22 -10.45 4.38
N CYS A 184 -3.74 -9.94 3.27
CA CYS A 184 -5.15 -10.04 2.94
C CYS A 184 -5.45 -11.40 2.30
N THR A 185 -6.04 -12.32 3.05
CA THR A 185 -6.15 -13.74 2.65
C THR A 185 -7.14 -14.02 1.52
N ARG A 186 -7.97 -13.04 1.17
CA ARG A 186 -8.94 -13.10 0.07
C ARG A 186 -8.63 -12.11 -1.04
N ASP A 187 -7.40 -11.59 -1.05
CA ASP A 187 -6.97 -10.63 -2.08
C ASP A 187 -7.01 -11.28 -3.47
N ARG A 188 -7.64 -10.60 -4.41
CA ARG A 188 -7.75 -10.99 -5.82
C ARG A 188 -6.87 -10.14 -6.74
N THR A 189 -6.07 -9.24 -6.18
CA THR A 189 -5.16 -8.35 -6.93
C THR A 189 -3.72 -8.79 -6.73
N ILE A 190 -3.25 -8.79 -5.48
CA ILE A 190 -1.92 -9.28 -5.10
C ILE A 190 -2.12 -10.64 -4.43
N ARG A 191 -1.52 -11.68 -4.99
CA ARG A 191 -1.72 -13.06 -4.53
C ARG A 191 -1.30 -13.22 -3.07
N PRO A 192 -2.16 -13.78 -2.20
CA PRO A 192 -1.85 -13.94 -0.78
C PRO A 192 -0.57 -14.77 -0.52
N GLU A 193 -0.26 -15.73 -1.40
CA GLU A 193 0.96 -16.54 -1.32
C GLU A 193 2.20 -15.66 -1.50
N TRP A 194 2.15 -14.73 -2.47
CA TRP A 194 3.24 -13.79 -2.66
C TRP A 194 3.33 -12.78 -1.50
N GLN A 195 2.20 -12.31 -0.97
CA GLN A 195 2.18 -11.45 0.21
C GLN A 195 2.90 -12.10 1.39
N ARG A 196 2.66 -13.41 1.64
CA ARG A 196 3.36 -14.16 2.69
C ARG A 196 4.87 -14.25 2.44
N LYS A 197 5.25 -14.55 1.19
CA LYS A 197 6.65 -14.63 0.80
C LYS A 197 7.38 -13.31 1.06
N ILE A 198 6.87 -12.20 0.52
CA ILE A 198 7.52 -10.90 0.65
C ILE A 198 7.52 -10.39 2.10
N ALA A 199 6.48 -10.69 2.88
CA ALA A 199 6.41 -10.36 4.29
C ALA A 199 7.59 -10.94 5.09
N LEU A 200 7.94 -12.19 4.84
CA LEU A 200 9.10 -12.85 5.48
C LEU A 200 10.42 -12.21 5.04
N GLU A 201 10.53 -11.82 3.78
CA GLU A 201 11.75 -11.19 3.25
C GLU A 201 12.01 -9.80 3.84
N ILE A 202 10.95 -8.97 3.97
CA ILE A 202 11.11 -7.59 4.43
C ILE A 202 11.13 -7.43 5.95
N SER A 203 10.51 -8.35 6.68
CA SER A 203 10.41 -8.29 8.15
C SER A 203 11.46 -9.14 8.87
N GLY A 204 12.25 -9.91 8.12
CA GLY A 204 13.25 -10.86 8.65
C GLY A 204 12.64 -12.20 9.07
N ALA A 205 13.51 -13.19 9.22
CA ALA A 205 13.14 -14.60 9.41
C ALA A 205 12.33 -14.91 10.70
N HIS A 206 12.23 -13.97 11.61
CA HIS A 206 11.52 -14.14 12.89
C HIS A 206 10.17 -13.43 12.94
N ALA A 207 9.82 -12.65 11.92
CA ALA A 207 8.53 -11.99 11.85
C ALA A 207 7.48 -12.90 11.21
N SER A 208 6.36 -13.08 11.88
CA SER A 208 5.19 -13.74 11.29
C SER A 208 4.26 -12.71 10.71
N PRO A 209 3.91 -12.80 9.42
CA PRO A 209 2.90 -11.93 8.86
C PRO A 209 1.55 -12.15 9.57
N THR A 210 0.78 -11.08 9.70
CA THR A 210 -0.55 -11.16 10.30
C THR A 210 -1.58 -11.45 9.21
N GLU A 211 -2.29 -12.57 9.33
CA GLU A 211 -3.37 -12.93 8.41
C GLU A 211 -4.63 -12.12 8.70
N PHE A 212 -5.21 -11.51 7.66
CA PHE A 212 -6.43 -10.73 7.76
C PHE A 212 -7.45 -11.19 6.71
N ALA A 213 -8.62 -11.66 7.15
CA ALA A 213 -9.63 -12.26 6.28
C ALA A 213 -10.41 -11.19 5.49
N SER A 214 -9.74 -10.52 4.54
CA SER A 214 -10.29 -9.49 3.65
C SER A 214 -9.75 -9.62 2.24
N GLY A 215 -10.42 -8.98 1.29
CA GLY A 215 -9.93 -8.70 -0.06
C GLY A 215 -8.87 -7.61 -0.06
N HIS A 216 -8.60 -7.05 -1.25
CA HIS A 216 -7.50 -6.11 -1.45
C HIS A 216 -7.62 -4.81 -0.64
N CYS A 217 -8.85 -4.34 -0.37
CA CYS A 217 -9.09 -3.05 0.29
C CYS A 217 -9.68 -3.21 1.70
N PRO A 218 -8.92 -3.74 2.69
CA PRO A 218 -9.42 -3.98 4.04
C PRO A 218 -9.85 -2.70 4.76
N GLN A 219 -9.22 -1.56 4.48
CA GLN A 219 -9.57 -0.25 5.02
C GLN A 219 -10.99 0.20 4.64
N ILE A 220 -11.56 -0.38 3.58
CA ILE A 220 -12.94 -0.12 3.13
C ILE A 220 -13.87 -1.25 3.58
N ALA A 221 -13.44 -2.50 3.41
CA ALA A 221 -14.26 -3.69 3.71
C ALA A 221 -14.46 -3.91 5.21
N LYS A 222 -13.41 -3.69 6.02
CA LYS A 222 -13.37 -3.97 7.47
C LYS A 222 -12.59 -2.90 8.24
N PRO A 223 -13.00 -1.62 8.15
CA PRO A 223 -12.23 -0.50 8.71
C PRO A 223 -12.02 -0.58 10.22
N TYR A 224 -13.01 -1.07 10.97
CA TYR A 224 -12.95 -1.15 12.43
C TYR A 224 -11.95 -2.21 12.88
N GLU A 225 -12.07 -3.42 12.34
CA GLU A 225 -11.18 -4.53 12.67
C GLU A 225 -9.74 -4.22 12.23
N LEU A 226 -9.57 -3.58 11.07
CA LEU A 226 -8.25 -3.18 10.60
C LEU A 226 -7.62 -2.12 11.50
N ALA A 227 -8.38 -1.10 11.93
CA ALA A 227 -7.87 -0.05 12.80
C ALA A 227 -7.40 -0.62 14.15
N HIS A 228 -8.17 -1.51 14.77
CA HIS A 228 -7.74 -2.20 16.00
C HIS A 228 -6.50 -3.09 15.80
N LEU A 229 -6.39 -3.74 14.64
CA LEU A 229 -5.18 -4.50 14.32
C LEU A 229 -3.96 -3.58 14.17
N ILE A 230 -4.10 -2.45 13.47
CA ILE A 230 -3.04 -1.44 13.32
C ILE A 230 -2.60 -0.91 14.68
N ASP A 231 -3.55 -0.59 15.57
CA ASP A 231 -3.30 -0.15 16.94
C ASP A 231 -2.49 -1.20 17.73
N ALA A 232 -2.94 -2.45 17.71
CA ALA A 232 -2.24 -3.55 18.38
C ALA A 232 -0.80 -3.76 17.85
N LEU A 233 -0.58 -3.62 16.53
CA LEU A 233 0.74 -3.70 15.94
C LEU A 233 1.63 -2.51 16.32
N ALA A 234 1.03 -1.33 16.51
CA ALA A 234 1.75 -0.12 16.91
C ALA A 234 2.36 -0.21 18.32
N GLU A 235 1.73 -1.00 19.20
CA GLU A 235 2.15 -1.20 20.59
C GLU A 235 3.19 -2.32 20.77
N GLN A 236 3.42 -3.15 19.77
CA GLN A 236 4.42 -4.23 19.85
C GLN A 236 5.81 -3.64 20.10
N GLN A 237 6.55 -4.24 21.03
CA GLN A 237 7.96 -3.93 21.23
C GLN A 237 8.76 -4.40 20.00
N ALA A 238 9.77 -3.63 19.63
CA ALA A 238 10.68 -3.94 18.53
C ALA A 238 11.57 -5.12 18.84
#